data_765c375fff43e44ea3eadc35847646b6
#
_entry.id   765c375fff43e44ea3eadc35847646b6
#
_cell.length_a   1.000
_cell.length_b   1.000
_cell.length_c   1.000
_cell.angle_alpha   90.00
_cell.angle_beta   90.00
_cell.angle_gamma   90.00
#
_symmetry.space_group_name_H-M   'P 1'
#
loop_
_entity.id
_entity.type
_entity.pdbx_description
1 polymer ?
#
loop_
_entity_poly.entity_id
_entity_poly.type
_entity_poly.pdbx_seq_one_letter_code
_entity_poly.pdbx_strand_id
1 'polypeptide(L)'
;MAKLLNLSNLEYGVIQDNDFIGYLDSAFGTLEVCADPNGLTSIRFVKDKSKAPNWCCNTQQAVEQLDEYFVGKRTHFNLSLNAKGTHFQHQVWRALSHIQYGQTCSYADIAKAINNPKAVRAVGAANGRNPLTIVVPCHRVIGSNGKLTGYAWGMSIKASLLKLEHKAV
;
A
#
# COMPACT_ATOMS: atom_id res chain seq x y z
N MET A 1 -40.87 4.71 -35.59
CA MET A 1 -39.51 4.74 -36.11
C MET A 1 -38.56 5.11 -34.95
N ALA A 2 -37.94 4.12 -34.32
CA ALA A 2 -37.00 4.34 -33.23
C ALA A 2 -35.63 4.67 -33.81
N LYS A 3 -35.08 5.83 -33.44
CA LYS A 3 -33.71 6.24 -33.80
C LYS A 3 -32.72 5.39 -32.98
N LEU A 4 -32.02 4.50 -33.66
CA LEU A 4 -30.85 3.82 -33.13
C LEU A 4 -29.76 4.87 -32.80
N LEU A 5 -29.48 5.05 -31.50
CA LEU A 5 -28.33 5.82 -31.05
C LEU A 5 -27.07 5.05 -31.38
N ASN A 6 -26.26 5.62 -32.23
CA ASN A 6 -24.94 5.11 -32.65
C ASN A 6 -23.95 5.26 -31.51
N LEU A 7 -23.58 4.14 -30.87
CA LEU A 7 -22.65 4.07 -29.71
C LEU A 7 -21.15 4.10 -30.10
N SER A 8 -20.81 4.64 -31.28
CA SER A 8 -19.44 4.57 -31.82
C SER A 8 -18.53 5.77 -31.52
N ASN A 9 -18.92 6.70 -30.63
CA ASN A 9 -18.07 7.86 -30.26
C ASN A 9 -17.98 8.05 -28.73
N LEU A 10 -17.72 6.98 -27.97
CA LEU A 10 -17.09 7.12 -26.68
C LEU A 10 -15.60 7.19 -26.95
N GLU A 11 -15.05 8.40 -27.07
CA GLU A 11 -13.63 8.65 -26.87
C GLU A 11 -13.31 8.17 -25.45
N TYR A 12 -12.70 6.99 -25.35
CA TYR A 12 -12.00 6.58 -24.14
C TYR A 12 -10.86 7.59 -23.94
N GLY A 13 -11.14 8.64 -23.18
CA GLY A 13 -10.12 9.55 -22.70
C GLY A 13 -9.02 8.69 -22.05
N VAL A 14 -7.77 9.02 -22.31
CA VAL A 14 -6.62 8.35 -21.69
C VAL A 14 -6.80 8.44 -20.17
N ILE A 15 -7.18 7.31 -19.55
CA ILE A 15 -7.35 7.21 -18.11
C ILE A 15 -5.96 7.45 -17.51
N GLN A 16 -5.81 8.56 -16.77
CA GLN A 16 -4.55 8.88 -16.10
C GLN A 16 -4.44 8.09 -14.80
N ASP A 17 -3.21 7.79 -14.39
CA ASP A 17 -2.94 7.21 -13.08
C ASP A 17 -3.60 8.04 -11.97
N ASN A 18 -4.29 7.38 -11.05
CA ASN A 18 -5.03 7.99 -9.95
C ASN A 18 -6.34 8.71 -10.35
N ASP A 19 -7.10 8.14 -11.27
CA ASP A 19 -8.43 8.66 -11.63
C ASP A 19 -9.44 8.59 -10.47
N PHE A 20 -9.24 7.66 -9.54
CA PHE A 20 -10.08 7.47 -8.36
C PHE A 20 -9.30 7.73 -7.08
N ILE A 21 -9.89 8.52 -6.19
CA ILE A 21 -9.29 8.92 -4.93
C ILE A 21 -10.31 8.77 -3.80
N GLY A 22 -9.92 8.06 -2.75
CA GLY A 22 -10.63 8.00 -1.48
C GLY A 22 -9.74 8.44 -0.33
N TYR A 23 -10.34 8.73 0.81
CA TYR A 23 -9.62 9.11 2.02
C TYR A 23 -10.15 8.35 3.23
N LEU A 24 -9.25 8.03 4.16
CA LEU A 24 -9.54 7.47 5.46
C LEU A 24 -8.86 8.30 6.54
N ASP A 25 -9.63 8.91 7.43
CA ASP A 25 -9.09 9.53 8.63
C ASP A 25 -8.96 8.47 9.72
N SER A 26 -7.77 8.33 10.28
CA SER A 26 -7.45 7.35 11.32
C SER A 26 -6.71 7.98 12.50
N ALA A 27 -6.57 7.25 13.60
CA ALA A 27 -5.74 7.66 14.74
C ALA A 27 -4.25 7.79 14.38
N PHE A 28 -3.83 7.26 13.24
CA PHE A 28 -2.44 7.31 12.73
C PHE A 28 -2.23 8.46 11.72
N GLY A 29 -3.28 9.14 11.32
CA GLY A 29 -3.29 10.19 10.31
C GLY A 29 -4.25 9.89 9.17
N THR A 30 -4.36 10.83 8.24
CA THR A 30 -5.20 10.69 7.04
C THR A 30 -4.47 9.88 5.97
N LEU A 31 -5.11 8.82 5.48
CA LEU A 31 -4.65 8.06 4.32
C LEU A 31 -5.37 8.56 3.05
N GLU A 32 -4.59 8.78 2.00
CA GLU A 32 -5.09 8.93 0.64
C GLU A 32 -4.95 7.59 -0.07
N VAL A 33 -6.02 7.13 -0.67
CA VAL A 33 -6.11 5.86 -1.39
C VAL A 33 -6.42 6.15 -2.86
N CYS A 34 -5.51 5.81 -3.74
CA CYS A 34 -5.67 6.02 -5.18
C CYS A 34 -5.81 4.69 -5.91
N ALA A 35 -6.64 4.70 -6.95
CA ALA A 35 -6.85 3.53 -7.82
C ALA A 35 -7.03 3.95 -9.28
N ASP A 36 -6.78 3.00 -10.15
CA ASP A 36 -7.24 2.99 -11.53
C ASP A 36 -8.26 1.84 -11.75
N PRO A 37 -8.79 1.62 -12.96
CA PRO A 37 -9.71 0.52 -13.21
C PRO A 37 -9.16 -0.88 -12.90
N ASN A 38 -7.83 -1.06 -12.88
CA ASN A 38 -7.18 -2.35 -12.68
C ASN A 38 -6.87 -2.65 -11.20
N GLY A 39 -6.87 -1.62 -10.32
CA GLY A 39 -6.61 -1.80 -8.90
C GLY A 39 -6.03 -0.57 -8.22
N LEU A 40 -5.56 -0.76 -7.00
CA LEU A 40 -4.95 0.27 -6.19
C LEU A 40 -3.57 0.65 -6.73
N THR A 41 -3.35 1.93 -6.96
CA THR A 41 -2.07 2.47 -7.45
C THR A 41 -1.23 3.04 -6.32
N SER A 42 -1.85 3.64 -5.29
CA SER A 42 -1.14 4.12 -4.10
C SER A 42 -2.02 4.21 -2.86
N ILE A 43 -1.39 4.03 -1.71
CA ILE A 43 -1.93 4.29 -0.37
C ILE A 43 -0.85 5.01 0.40
N ARG A 44 -1.10 6.23 0.85
CA ARG A 44 -0.09 7.04 1.52
C ARG A 44 -0.68 7.94 2.59
N PHE A 45 0.07 8.22 3.65
CA PHE A 45 -0.31 9.24 4.60
C PHE A 45 -0.18 10.64 3.97
N VAL A 46 -1.16 11.49 4.21
CA VAL A 46 -1.18 12.87 3.72
C VAL A 46 -1.48 13.82 4.87
N LYS A 47 -0.99 15.04 4.78
CA LYS A 47 -1.34 16.10 5.75
C LYS A 47 -2.70 16.69 5.44
N ASP A 48 -2.95 16.91 4.15
CA ASP A 48 -4.14 17.58 3.64
C ASP A 48 -4.78 16.78 2.51
N LYS A 49 -6.09 16.83 2.40
CA LYS A 49 -6.87 16.27 1.30
C LYS A 49 -6.81 17.24 0.12
N SER A 50 -5.82 17.09 -0.73
CA SER A 50 -5.51 18.03 -1.82
C SER A 50 -6.52 18.02 -2.98
N LYS A 51 -7.30 16.95 -3.11
CA LYS A 51 -8.29 16.75 -4.17
C LYS A 51 -9.63 16.32 -3.59
N ALA A 52 -10.71 16.65 -4.27
CA ALA A 52 -12.02 16.11 -3.94
C ALA A 52 -12.02 14.58 -4.14
N PRO A 53 -12.67 13.81 -3.26
CA PRO A 53 -12.75 12.36 -3.44
C PRO A 53 -13.56 12.03 -4.70
N ASN A 54 -13.06 11.03 -5.42
CA ASN A 54 -13.70 10.41 -6.58
C ASN A 54 -13.66 8.89 -6.37
N TRP A 55 -14.71 8.33 -5.82
CA TRP A 55 -14.74 6.95 -5.35
C TRP A 55 -14.98 5.94 -6.48
N CYS A 56 -14.33 4.79 -6.37
CA CYS A 56 -14.67 3.58 -7.13
C CYS A 56 -14.69 2.37 -6.18
N CYS A 57 -15.08 1.21 -6.71
CA CYS A 57 -15.13 -0.03 -5.94
C CYS A 57 -13.80 -0.35 -5.25
N ASN A 58 -12.66 -0.19 -5.96
CA ASN A 58 -11.33 -0.47 -5.41
C ASN A 58 -10.97 0.45 -4.23
N THR A 59 -11.26 1.77 -4.33
CA THR A 59 -10.97 2.71 -3.25
C THR A 59 -11.89 2.50 -2.05
N GLN A 60 -13.17 2.20 -2.27
CA GLN A 60 -14.13 1.89 -1.20
C GLN A 60 -13.72 0.64 -0.43
N GLN A 61 -13.44 -0.46 -1.11
CA GLN A 61 -12.99 -1.71 -0.49
C GLN A 61 -11.68 -1.52 0.29
N ALA A 62 -10.75 -0.72 -0.23
CA ALA A 62 -9.49 -0.45 0.45
C ALA A 62 -9.71 0.34 1.75
N VAL A 63 -10.54 1.37 1.71
CA VAL A 63 -10.88 2.18 2.90
C VAL A 63 -11.57 1.34 3.97
N GLU A 64 -12.54 0.51 3.59
CA GLU A 64 -13.22 -0.40 4.51
C GLU A 64 -12.24 -1.39 5.16
N GLN A 65 -11.38 -2.03 4.37
CA GLN A 65 -10.41 -2.98 4.89
C GLN A 65 -9.32 -2.33 5.74
N LEU A 66 -8.89 -1.11 5.42
CA LEU A 66 -7.95 -0.35 6.23
C LEU A 66 -8.57 0.10 7.55
N ASP A 67 -9.84 0.50 7.55
CA ASP A 67 -10.57 0.84 8.79
C ASP A 67 -10.67 -0.37 9.72
N GLU A 68 -11.05 -1.53 9.19
CA GLU A 68 -11.07 -2.79 9.94
C GLU A 68 -9.67 -3.18 10.49
N TYR A 69 -8.60 -2.92 9.72
CA TYR A 69 -7.23 -3.15 10.17
C TYR A 69 -6.87 -2.25 11.36
N PHE A 70 -7.20 -0.95 11.29
CA PHE A 70 -6.89 0.00 12.37
C PHE A 70 -7.63 -0.27 13.68
N VAL A 71 -8.80 -0.89 13.60
CA VAL A 71 -9.55 -1.34 14.80
C VAL A 71 -9.22 -2.78 15.22
N GLY A 72 -8.21 -3.41 14.58
CA GLY A 72 -7.75 -4.76 14.94
C GLY A 72 -8.65 -5.91 14.50
N LYS A 73 -9.62 -5.66 13.62
CA LYS A 73 -10.55 -6.69 13.10
C LYS A 73 -10.03 -7.42 11.87
N ARG A 74 -9.01 -6.87 11.21
CA ARG A 74 -8.44 -7.43 9.97
C ARG A 74 -6.93 -7.61 10.09
N THR A 75 -6.45 -8.77 9.65
CA THR A 75 -5.02 -9.12 9.66
C THR A 75 -4.44 -9.28 8.25
N HIS A 76 -5.28 -9.38 7.21
CA HIS A 76 -4.85 -9.49 5.81
C HIS A 76 -5.83 -8.79 4.87
N PHE A 77 -5.29 -8.32 3.76
CA PHE A 77 -6.02 -7.57 2.76
C PHE A 77 -6.32 -8.44 1.55
N ASN A 78 -7.54 -8.28 1.01
CA ASN A 78 -7.96 -8.89 -0.24
C ASN A 78 -8.36 -7.79 -1.22
N LEU A 79 -7.36 -7.24 -1.92
CA LEU A 79 -7.46 -6.05 -2.76
C LEU A 79 -6.74 -6.25 -4.08
N SER A 80 -7.28 -5.73 -5.16
CA SER A 80 -6.59 -5.66 -6.45
C SER A 80 -5.53 -4.57 -6.39
N LEU A 81 -4.29 -4.91 -6.71
CA LEU A 81 -3.14 -4.01 -6.65
C LEU A 81 -2.59 -3.76 -8.06
N ASN A 82 -2.38 -2.49 -8.41
CA ASN A 82 -1.81 -2.06 -9.69
C ASN A 82 -0.74 -0.97 -9.50
N ALA A 83 0.15 -1.16 -8.52
CA ALA A 83 1.24 -0.23 -8.27
C ALA A 83 2.30 -0.28 -9.36
N LYS A 84 2.77 0.88 -9.79
CA LYS A 84 3.89 1.00 -10.73
C LYS A 84 5.23 0.91 -10.02
N GLY A 85 6.18 0.23 -10.67
CA GLY A 85 7.54 0.10 -10.15
C GLY A 85 8.45 -0.67 -11.10
N THR A 86 9.73 -0.68 -10.80
CA THR A 86 10.71 -1.50 -11.53
C THR A 86 10.52 -2.98 -11.20
N HIS A 87 11.06 -3.86 -12.04
CA HIS A 87 11.05 -5.30 -11.78
C HIS A 87 11.61 -5.64 -10.40
N PHE A 88 12.73 -5.02 -10.00
CA PHE A 88 13.33 -5.22 -8.68
C PHE A 88 12.41 -4.75 -7.54
N GLN A 89 11.75 -3.60 -7.68
CA GLN A 89 10.79 -3.12 -6.69
C GLN A 89 9.64 -4.11 -6.53
N HIS A 90 9.08 -4.61 -7.62
CA HIS A 90 8.01 -5.62 -7.56
C HIS A 90 8.46 -6.92 -6.89
N GLN A 91 9.70 -7.38 -7.13
CA GLN A 91 10.25 -8.53 -6.40
C GLN A 91 10.29 -8.27 -4.89
N VAL A 92 10.77 -7.10 -4.48
CA VAL A 92 10.82 -6.71 -3.05
C VAL A 92 9.42 -6.61 -2.46
N TRP A 93 8.49 -5.87 -3.09
CA TRP A 93 7.13 -5.68 -2.59
C TRP A 93 6.35 -7.01 -2.50
N ARG A 94 6.57 -7.93 -3.43
CA ARG A 94 6.03 -9.28 -3.35
C ARG A 94 6.58 -10.03 -2.14
N ALA A 95 7.88 -9.95 -1.88
CA ALA A 95 8.49 -10.57 -0.69
C ALA A 95 7.95 -9.95 0.60
N LEU A 96 7.75 -8.62 0.65
CA LEU A 96 7.12 -7.94 1.79
C LEU A 96 5.70 -8.47 2.08
N SER A 97 4.90 -8.74 1.04
CA SER A 97 3.53 -9.22 1.19
C SER A 97 3.42 -10.61 1.85
N HIS A 98 4.53 -11.35 1.96
CA HIS A 98 4.57 -12.63 2.66
C HIS A 98 4.88 -12.50 4.16
N ILE A 99 5.24 -11.31 4.65
CA ILE A 99 5.45 -11.10 6.09
C ILE A 99 4.09 -11.11 6.79
N GLN A 100 3.90 -12.08 7.67
CA GLN A 100 2.63 -12.28 8.39
C GLN A 100 2.33 -11.11 9.33
N TYR A 101 1.04 -10.91 9.62
CA TYR A 101 0.59 -9.96 10.64
C TYR A 101 1.24 -10.25 12.00
N GLY A 102 1.73 -9.20 12.67
CA GLY A 102 2.45 -9.32 13.94
C GLY A 102 3.88 -9.87 13.86
N GLN A 103 4.35 -10.24 12.66
CA GLN A 103 5.73 -10.70 12.45
C GLN A 103 6.60 -9.58 11.87
N THR A 104 7.90 -9.68 12.16
CA THR A 104 8.91 -8.77 11.58
C THR A 104 10.03 -9.58 10.96
N CYS A 105 10.71 -9.00 9.97
CA CYS A 105 11.93 -9.55 9.40
C CYS A 105 12.95 -8.45 9.14
N SER A 106 14.19 -8.82 8.84
CA SER A 106 15.23 -7.87 8.49
C SER A 106 15.28 -7.59 6.97
N TYR A 107 15.92 -6.48 6.59
CA TYR A 107 16.23 -6.20 5.18
C TYR A 107 17.08 -7.31 4.54
N ALA A 108 17.95 -7.94 5.33
CA ALA A 108 18.76 -9.06 4.89
C ALA A 108 17.91 -10.31 4.59
N ASP A 109 16.85 -10.55 5.36
CA ASP A 109 15.94 -11.67 5.12
C ASP A 109 15.15 -11.45 3.82
N ILE A 110 14.69 -10.24 3.54
CA ILE A 110 14.06 -9.90 2.26
C ILE A 110 15.06 -10.06 1.10
N ALA A 111 16.31 -9.61 1.25
CA ALA A 111 17.36 -9.78 0.24
C ALA A 111 17.62 -11.27 -0.07
N LYS A 112 17.63 -12.14 0.94
CA LYS A 112 17.70 -13.60 0.75
C LYS A 112 16.47 -14.15 0.06
N ALA A 113 15.28 -13.73 0.48
CA ALA A 113 14.00 -14.19 -0.09
C ALA A 113 13.87 -13.90 -1.60
N ILE A 114 14.47 -12.80 -2.08
CA ILE A 114 14.52 -12.46 -3.51
C ILE A 114 15.74 -13.05 -4.24
N ASN A 115 16.46 -14.00 -3.61
CA ASN A 115 17.69 -14.62 -4.15
C ASN A 115 18.82 -13.62 -4.48
N ASN A 116 18.87 -12.49 -3.77
CA ASN A 116 19.92 -11.49 -3.94
C ASN A 116 20.45 -10.98 -2.58
N PRO A 117 21.19 -11.82 -1.81
CA PRO A 117 21.60 -11.51 -0.43
C PRO A 117 22.53 -10.29 -0.32
N LYS A 118 23.18 -9.88 -1.43
CA LYS A 118 24.04 -8.69 -1.47
C LYS A 118 23.25 -7.38 -1.66
N ALA A 119 21.97 -7.45 -2.00
CA ALA A 119 21.15 -6.29 -2.35
C ALA A 119 20.50 -5.58 -1.15
N VAL A 120 20.97 -5.76 0.08
CA VAL A 120 20.32 -5.26 1.31
C VAL A 120 20.01 -3.76 1.26
N ARG A 121 20.94 -2.92 0.78
CA ARG A 121 20.72 -1.47 0.61
C ARG A 121 19.68 -1.16 -0.45
N ALA A 122 19.70 -1.86 -1.57
CA ALA A 122 18.70 -1.70 -2.64
C ALA A 122 17.30 -2.15 -2.18
N VAL A 123 17.22 -3.23 -1.37
CA VAL A 123 15.98 -3.67 -0.71
C VAL A 123 15.45 -2.58 0.21
N GLY A 124 16.31 -1.95 1.03
CA GLY A 124 15.92 -0.81 1.87
C GLY A 124 15.35 0.35 1.05
N ALA A 125 15.98 0.69 -0.06
CA ALA A 125 15.49 1.74 -0.97
C ALA A 125 14.13 1.37 -1.61
N ALA A 126 13.95 0.12 -2.05
CA ALA A 126 12.69 -0.38 -2.62
C ALA A 126 11.58 -0.45 -1.56
N ASN A 127 11.91 -0.85 -0.33
CA ASN A 127 11.00 -0.83 0.82
C ASN A 127 10.49 0.59 1.11
N GLY A 128 11.39 1.59 1.12
CA GLY A 128 11.02 3.00 1.34
C GLY A 128 10.21 3.62 0.19
N ARG A 129 10.23 3.02 -1.01
CA ARG A 129 9.45 3.43 -2.19
C ARG A 129 8.16 2.64 -2.38
N ASN A 130 7.76 1.83 -1.39
CA ASN A 130 6.50 1.11 -1.45
C ASN A 130 5.32 2.10 -1.59
N PRO A 131 4.55 2.04 -2.69
CA PRO A 131 3.43 2.96 -2.88
C PRO A 131 2.15 2.52 -2.17
N LEU A 132 2.09 1.29 -1.65
CA LEU A 132 0.90 0.66 -1.05
C LEU A 132 1.11 0.45 0.46
N THR A 133 1.34 1.53 1.18
CA THR A 133 1.58 1.53 2.63
C THR A 133 0.53 0.70 3.38
N ILE A 134 0.96 -0.10 4.35
CA ILE A 134 0.16 -1.02 5.18
C ILE A 134 -0.26 -2.27 4.43
N VAL A 135 -0.93 -2.15 3.28
CA VAL A 135 -1.38 -3.29 2.46
C VAL A 135 -0.16 -4.13 2.02
N VAL A 136 0.90 -3.47 1.55
CA VAL A 136 2.22 -4.07 1.42
C VAL A 136 3.03 -3.66 2.66
N PRO A 137 3.31 -4.58 3.60
CA PRO A 137 3.68 -4.24 4.96
C PRO A 137 5.15 -3.87 5.14
N CYS A 138 5.60 -2.79 4.49
CA CYS A 138 6.97 -2.27 4.61
C CYS A 138 7.36 -1.87 6.05
N HIS A 139 6.38 -1.58 6.91
CA HIS A 139 6.58 -1.30 8.33
C HIS A 139 7.05 -2.51 9.13
N ARG A 140 6.84 -3.75 8.65
CA ARG A 140 7.29 -5.00 9.30
C ARG A 140 8.76 -5.31 9.06
N VAL A 141 9.48 -4.51 8.24
CA VAL A 141 10.92 -4.71 8.03
C VAL A 141 11.70 -3.82 8.98
N ILE A 142 12.62 -4.43 9.74
CA ILE A 142 13.43 -3.80 10.79
C ILE A 142 14.92 -4.03 10.55
N GLY A 143 15.79 -3.39 11.32
CA GLY A 143 17.22 -3.66 11.28
C GLY A 143 17.53 -5.06 11.78
N SER A 144 18.63 -5.66 11.32
CA SER A 144 19.10 -6.99 11.78
C SER A 144 19.45 -7.04 13.27
N ASN A 145 19.67 -5.89 13.89
CA ASN A 145 19.87 -5.74 15.34
C ASN A 145 18.56 -5.52 16.13
N GLY A 146 17.40 -5.72 15.49
CA GLY A 146 16.08 -5.53 16.08
C GLY A 146 15.64 -4.07 16.21
N LYS A 147 16.48 -3.10 15.82
CA LYS A 147 16.13 -1.68 15.91
C LYS A 147 15.21 -1.28 14.77
N LEU A 148 14.25 -0.41 15.09
CA LEU A 148 13.42 0.24 14.08
C LEU A 148 14.31 1.15 13.24
N THR A 149 14.23 1.00 11.92
CA THR A 149 14.99 1.80 10.96
C THR A 149 14.07 2.27 9.86
N GLY A 150 14.33 3.43 9.33
CA GLY A 150 13.73 4.06 8.16
C GLY A 150 12.26 3.70 7.86
N TYR A 151 11.39 4.70 7.89
CA TYR A 151 10.01 4.57 7.42
C TYR A 151 9.60 5.87 6.73
N ALA A 152 9.01 5.78 5.55
CA ALA A 152 8.68 6.95 4.73
C ALA A 152 7.77 7.96 5.48
N TRP A 153 6.94 7.45 6.39
CA TRP A 153 5.94 8.23 7.13
C TRP A 153 6.35 8.54 8.57
N GLY A 154 7.60 8.27 8.92
CA GLY A 154 8.16 8.53 10.25
C GLY A 154 8.13 7.32 11.19
N MET A 155 9.09 7.32 12.10
CA MET A 155 9.33 6.19 13.02
C MET A 155 8.20 6.01 14.04
N SER A 156 7.51 7.08 14.42
CA SER A 156 6.36 7.02 15.34
C SER A 156 5.20 6.22 14.75
N ILE A 157 4.87 6.43 13.47
CA ILE A 157 3.83 5.68 12.79
C ILE A 157 4.24 4.22 12.67
N LYS A 158 5.49 3.93 12.26
CA LYS A 158 5.99 2.56 12.21
C LYS A 158 5.86 1.82 13.54
N ALA A 159 6.31 2.44 14.62
CA ALA A 159 6.23 1.87 15.96
C ALA A 159 4.76 1.62 16.39
N SER A 160 3.87 2.55 16.06
CA SER A 160 2.45 2.44 16.38
C SER A 160 1.75 1.34 15.60
N LEU A 161 2.08 1.14 14.30
CA LEU A 161 1.56 0.04 13.50
C LEU A 161 2.04 -1.32 14.03
N LEU A 162 3.32 -1.46 14.35
CA LEU A 162 3.84 -2.68 14.96
C LEU A 162 3.20 -2.98 16.31
N LYS A 163 2.98 -1.93 17.14
CA LYS A 163 2.29 -2.09 18.43
C LYS A 163 0.82 -2.51 18.25
N LEU A 164 0.13 -1.99 17.23
CA LEU A 164 -1.23 -2.40 16.89
C LEU A 164 -1.27 -3.89 16.57
N GLU A 165 -0.34 -4.36 15.74
CA GLU A 165 -0.26 -5.75 15.31
C GLU A 165 0.12 -6.72 16.44
N HIS A 166 0.96 -6.30 17.40
CA HIS A 166 1.32 -7.13 18.56
C HIS A 166 0.23 -7.21 19.63
N LYS A 167 -0.72 -6.28 19.67
CA LYS A 167 -1.81 -6.31 20.65
C LYS A 167 -2.96 -7.24 20.27
N ALA A 168 -3.02 -7.67 19.02
CA ALA A 168 -4.10 -8.49 18.50
C ALA A 168 -3.77 -10.00 18.53
N VAL A 169 -2.64 -10.39 19.14
CA VAL A 169 -2.21 -11.78 19.36
C VAL A 169 -2.39 -12.17 20.81
#